data_5ef19d61ecdc3f7b1bb8deb667c9fa70
#
_entry.id   5ef19d61ecdc3f7b1bb8deb667c9fa70
#
_cell.length_a   1.000
_cell.length_b   1.000
_cell.length_c   1.000
_cell.angle_alpha   90.00
_cell.angle_beta   90.00
_cell.angle_gamma   90.00
#
_symmetry.space_group_name_H-M   'P 1'
#
loop_
_entity.id
_entity.type
_entity.pdbx_description
1 polymer ?
#
loop_
_entity_poly.entity_id
_entity_poly.type
_entity_poly.pdbx_seq_one_letter_code
_entity_poly.pdbx_strand_id
1 'polypeptide(L)'
;MRILTLNCHSWQEEKQIEKIKYLAKIIHQNNYDIIALQEVSQSINSKVLFDNIKEDNFMFILMKELERLGETRFKFLWEFAHIGYDKYEEGISILTKHHIKAKESFYVSKSKDQNYWKTRKIIKCKIVYNNKPISVYSCHLGWWDDKEEDFKFQANKLLEHVKEDETCILMGDFNNDAFLSNEGYDYIIDKNIKDIYSLAKSKDNGVTIIGKIDSWEGNNMRLDLILSNKNLKVEYCKVIFNGIRGEIISDHFGVEAKIEF
;
A
#
# COMPACT_ATOMS: atom_id res chain seq x y z
N MET A 1 -0.46 16.64 6.16
CA MET A 1 -1.00 15.56 5.33
C MET A 1 -1.13 14.30 6.18
N ARG A 2 -2.29 13.63 6.14
CA ARG A 2 -2.51 12.33 6.79
C ARG A 2 -2.55 11.24 5.72
N ILE A 3 -1.79 10.19 5.89
CA ILE A 3 -1.65 9.10 4.92
C ILE A 3 -1.84 7.75 5.59
N LEU A 4 -2.31 6.77 4.82
CA LEU A 4 -2.56 5.40 5.25
C LEU A 4 -2.06 4.42 4.19
N THR A 5 -1.42 3.34 4.60
CA THR A 5 -1.23 2.16 3.76
C THR A 5 -1.79 0.91 4.42
N LEU A 6 -2.30 -0.01 3.62
CA LEU A 6 -2.86 -1.29 4.08
C LEU A 6 -2.78 -2.33 2.96
N ASN A 7 -2.16 -3.46 3.22
CA ASN A 7 -2.42 -4.67 2.44
C ASN A 7 -3.80 -5.20 2.85
N CYS A 8 -4.73 -5.31 1.88
CA CYS A 8 -6.15 -5.57 2.15
C CYS A 8 -6.49 -7.04 2.25
N HIS A 9 -5.60 -7.94 1.75
CA HIS A 9 -5.86 -9.38 1.62
C HIS A 9 -7.28 -9.66 1.10
N SER A 10 -7.67 -8.91 0.06
CA SER A 10 -9.07 -8.76 -0.33
C SER A 10 -9.66 -10.04 -0.90
N TRP A 11 -10.89 -10.34 -0.49
CA TRP A 11 -11.68 -11.54 -0.75
C TRP A 11 -11.12 -12.82 -0.12
N GLN A 12 -10.06 -12.73 0.69
CA GLN A 12 -9.57 -13.84 1.51
C GLN A 12 -10.04 -13.72 2.97
N GLU A 13 -10.56 -12.55 3.34
CA GLU A 13 -11.01 -12.26 4.69
C GLU A 13 -12.46 -12.67 4.93
N GLU A 14 -12.75 -13.23 6.11
CA GLU A 14 -14.13 -13.45 6.55
C GLU A 14 -14.85 -12.11 6.69
N LYS A 15 -16.16 -12.09 6.37
CA LYS A 15 -17.03 -10.89 6.45
C LYS A 15 -16.47 -9.69 5.72
N GLN A 16 -15.88 -9.91 4.56
CA GLN A 16 -15.17 -8.89 3.78
C GLN A 16 -15.94 -7.58 3.60
N ILE A 17 -17.24 -7.66 3.31
CA ILE A 17 -18.10 -6.46 3.12
C ILE A 17 -18.22 -5.63 4.41
N GLU A 18 -18.30 -6.28 5.58
CA GLU A 18 -18.34 -5.57 6.87
C GLU A 18 -16.99 -4.89 7.14
N LYS A 19 -15.88 -5.55 6.83
CA LYS A 19 -14.54 -5.01 6.94
C LYS A 19 -14.32 -3.81 6.01
N ILE A 20 -14.83 -3.85 4.77
CA ILE A 20 -14.81 -2.71 3.84
C ILE A 20 -15.61 -1.52 4.40
N LYS A 21 -16.81 -1.76 4.95
CA LYS A 21 -17.63 -0.72 5.59
C LYS A 21 -16.91 -0.10 6.78
N TYR A 22 -16.25 -0.92 7.59
CA TYR A 22 -15.46 -0.44 8.72
C TYR A 22 -14.26 0.39 8.25
N LEU A 23 -13.52 -0.07 7.24
CA LEU A 23 -12.43 0.69 6.61
C LEU A 23 -12.93 2.06 6.10
N ALA A 24 -14.06 2.10 5.37
CA ALA A 24 -14.66 3.35 4.90
C ALA A 24 -14.99 4.31 6.04
N LYS A 25 -15.58 3.80 7.13
CA LYS A 25 -15.87 4.59 8.34
C LYS A 25 -14.61 5.22 8.93
N ILE A 26 -13.55 4.44 9.08
CA ILE A 26 -12.28 4.93 9.64
C ILE A 26 -11.61 5.94 8.71
N ILE A 27 -11.63 5.70 7.39
CA ILE A 27 -11.13 6.66 6.39
C ILE A 27 -11.86 8.00 6.51
N HIS A 28 -13.18 7.97 6.61
CA HIS A 28 -14.00 9.18 6.76
C HIS A 28 -13.69 9.91 8.06
N GLN A 29 -13.65 9.20 9.21
CA GLN A 29 -13.41 9.77 10.52
C GLN A 29 -12.02 10.39 10.67
N ASN A 30 -10.98 9.72 10.17
CA ASN A 30 -9.60 10.16 10.29
C ASN A 30 -9.20 11.19 9.24
N ASN A 31 -10.06 11.43 8.24
CA ASN A 31 -9.86 12.44 7.21
C ASN A 31 -8.49 12.32 6.49
N TYR A 32 -8.14 11.10 6.06
CA TYR A 32 -6.91 10.87 5.30
C TYR A 32 -6.91 11.66 3.98
N ASP A 33 -5.72 12.07 3.57
CA ASP A 33 -5.47 12.76 2.30
C ASP A 33 -5.14 11.77 1.17
N ILE A 34 -4.37 10.72 1.52
CA ILE A 34 -3.88 9.70 0.59
C ILE A 34 -3.94 8.34 1.27
N ILE A 35 -4.35 7.33 0.51
CA ILE A 35 -4.39 5.95 0.95
C ILE A 35 -3.80 5.07 -0.16
N ALA A 36 -2.83 4.23 0.19
CA ALA A 36 -2.25 3.22 -0.68
C ALA A 36 -2.70 1.84 -0.23
N LEU A 37 -3.29 1.06 -1.13
CA LEU A 37 -3.80 -0.28 -0.82
C LEU A 37 -3.13 -1.32 -1.71
N GLN A 38 -2.79 -2.46 -1.14
CA GLN A 38 -2.20 -3.62 -1.80
C GLN A 38 -3.19 -4.79 -1.74
N GLU A 39 -3.01 -5.78 -2.59
CA GLU A 39 -3.91 -6.93 -2.76
C GLU A 39 -5.38 -6.54 -2.97
N VAL A 40 -5.56 -5.52 -3.78
CA VAL A 40 -6.89 -5.01 -4.15
C VAL A 40 -7.44 -5.82 -5.31
N SER A 41 -8.28 -6.79 -5.01
CA SER A 41 -8.71 -7.80 -5.96
C SER A 41 -10.14 -7.61 -6.46
N GLN A 42 -10.43 -8.25 -7.60
CA GLN A 42 -11.75 -8.48 -8.16
C GLN A 42 -11.80 -9.89 -8.78
N SER A 43 -12.97 -10.53 -8.83
CA SER A 43 -13.09 -11.87 -9.41
C SER A 43 -12.87 -11.84 -10.92
N ILE A 44 -12.19 -12.87 -11.45
CA ILE A 44 -12.01 -13.06 -12.91
C ILE A 44 -13.36 -13.06 -13.64
N ASN A 45 -14.38 -13.68 -13.04
CA ASN A 45 -15.70 -13.91 -13.66
C ASN A 45 -16.72 -12.81 -13.35
N SER A 46 -16.36 -11.78 -12.58
CA SER A 46 -17.29 -10.71 -12.24
C SER A 46 -17.53 -9.77 -13.43
N LYS A 47 -18.69 -9.12 -13.44
CA LYS A 47 -19.12 -8.23 -14.52
C LYS A 47 -18.31 -6.94 -14.54
N VAL A 48 -17.77 -6.59 -15.70
CA VAL A 48 -17.09 -5.29 -15.92
C VAL A 48 -18.13 -4.16 -15.91
N LEU A 49 -17.86 -3.11 -15.16
CA LEU A 49 -18.67 -1.90 -15.07
C LEU A 49 -18.18 -0.79 -15.97
N PHE A 50 -16.89 -0.48 -15.91
CA PHE A 50 -16.21 0.53 -16.74
C PHE A 50 -14.71 0.24 -16.78
N ASP A 51 -14.05 0.60 -17.87
CA ASP A 51 -12.63 0.30 -18.11
C ASP A 51 -12.33 -1.18 -17.81
N ASN A 52 -11.51 -1.45 -16.80
CA ASN A 52 -11.19 -2.77 -16.28
C ASN A 52 -11.72 -3.01 -14.85
N ILE A 53 -12.60 -2.14 -14.35
CA ILE A 53 -13.19 -2.25 -13.02
C ILE A 53 -14.46 -3.10 -13.07
N LYS A 54 -14.50 -4.12 -12.23
CA LYS A 54 -15.63 -5.04 -12.09
C LYS A 54 -16.50 -4.69 -10.88
N GLU A 55 -17.72 -5.24 -10.84
CA GLU A 55 -18.70 -4.91 -9.81
C GLU A 55 -18.29 -5.29 -8.40
N ASP A 56 -17.44 -6.32 -8.25
CA ASP A 56 -16.87 -6.79 -6.99
C ASP A 56 -15.43 -6.29 -6.74
N ASN A 57 -14.95 -5.32 -7.52
CA ASN A 57 -13.66 -4.70 -7.23
C ASN A 57 -13.66 -4.09 -5.82
N PHE A 58 -12.72 -4.52 -4.98
CA PHE A 58 -12.64 -4.08 -3.58
C PHE A 58 -12.62 -2.55 -3.46
N MET A 59 -11.81 -1.88 -4.28
CA MET A 59 -11.70 -0.42 -4.28
C MET A 59 -13.01 0.25 -4.69
N PHE A 60 -13.69 -0.28 -5.70
CA PHE A 60 -14.97 0.26 -6.15
C PHE A 60 -16.04 0.16 -5.05
N ILE A 61 -16.09 -0.98 -4.32
CA ILE A 61 -17.02 -1.15 -3.19
C ILE A 61 -16.65 -0.16 -2.07
N LEU A 62 -15.36 -0.02 -1.74
CA LEU A 62 -14.90 0.95 -0.74
C LEU A 62 -15.31 2.38 -1.10
N MET A 63 -15.18 2.77 -2.37
CA MET A 63 -15.61 4.09 -2.85
C MET A 63 -17.12 4.31 -2.67
N LYS A 64 -17.95 3.30 -2.97
CA LYS A 64 -19.39 3.38 -2.71
C LYS A 64 -19.74 3.54 -1.23
N GLU A 65 -19.01 2.86 -0.35
CA GLU A 65 -19.24 3.00 1.09
C GLU A 65 -18.80 4.39 1.60
N LEU A 66 -17.71 4.96 1.05
CA LEU A 66 -17.30 6.34 1.34
C LEU A 66 -18.35 7.35 0.87
N GLU A 67 -18.90 7.15 -0.32
CA GLU A 67 -19.98 7.98 -0.87
C GLU A 67 -21.24 7.97 0.01
N ARG A 68 -21.63 6.80 0.55
CA ARG A 68 -22.72 6.66 1.53
C ARG A 68 -22.50 7.44 2.83
N LEU A 69 -21.23 7.60 3.22
CA LEU A 69 -20.84 8.40 4.38
C LEU A 69 -20.72 9.91 4.07
N GLY A 70 -21.03 10.32 2.83
CA GLY A 70 -20.93 11.71 2.37
C GLY A 70 -19.51 12.11 1.96
N GLU A 71 -18.56 11.16 1.88
CA GLU A 71 -17.20 11.44 1.45
C GLU A 71 -17.04 11.24 -0.06
N THR A 72 -17.19 12.31 -0.81
CA THR A 72 -17.19 12.31 -2.30
C THR A 72 -15.92 12.91 -2.92
N ARG A 73 -14.96 13.32 -2.10
CA ARG A 73 -13.74 14.01 -2.57
C ARG A 73 -12.69 13.06 -3.12
N PHE A 74 -12.72 11.78 -2.75
CA PHE A 74 -11.73 10.82 -3.20
C PHE A 74 -11.85 10.51 -4.69
N LYS A 75 -10.69 10.38 -5.32
CA LYS A 75 -10.48 9.73 -6.61
C LYS A 75 -9.58 8.53 -6.36
N PHE A 76 -9.73 7.49 -7.15
CA PHE A 76 -8.88 6.31 -7.05
C PHE A 76 -8.22 5.96 -8.38
N LEU A 77 -7.11 5.28 -8.27
CA LEU A 77 -6.40 4.57 -9.33
C LEU A 77 -6.31 3.11 -8.90
N TRP A 78 -6.51 2.20 -9.82
CA TRP A 78 -6.31 0.77 -9.62
C TRP A 78 -5.60 0.19 -10.83
N GLU A 79 -4.65 -0.70 -10.60
CA GLU A 79 -3.91 -1.39 -11.65
C GLU A 79 -3.81 -2.88 -11.33
N PHE A 80 -4.22 -3.69 -12.29
CA PHE A 80 -4.08 -5.14 -12.25
C PHE A 80 -2.61 -5.53 -12.35
N ALA A 81 -2.16 -6.40 -11.46
CA ALA A 81 -0.79 -6.91 -11.40
C ALA A 81 -0.70 -8.35 -11.89
N HIS A 82 -1.45 -9.27 -11.28
CA HIS A 82 -1.43 -10.70 -11.61
C HIS A 82 -2.71 -11.40 -11.19
N ILE A 83 -2.88 -12.65 -11.64
CA ILE A 83 -3.93 -13.54 -11.17
C ILE A 83 -3.49 -14.17 -9.84
N GLY A 84 -4.25 -13.90 -8.79
CA GLY A 84 -4.11 -14.51 -7.47
C GLY A 84 -5.11 -15.65 -7.28
N TYR A 85 -4.67 -16.74 -6.62
CA TYR A 85 -5.50 -17.89 -6.25
C TYR A 85 -6.29 -18.51 -7.43
N ASP A 86 -5.81 -18.38 -8.68
CA ASP A 86 -6.50 -18.79 -9.91
C ASP A 86 -7.94 -18.26 -10.07
N LYS A 87 -8.29 -17.24 -9.31
CA LYS A 87 -9.66 -16.74 -9.16
C LYS A 87 -9.80 -15.24 -9.23
N TYR A 88 -8.78 -14.50 -8.82
CA TYR A 88 -8.85 -13.06 -8.70
C TYR A 88 -7.84 -12.34 -9.58
N GLU A 89 -8.28 -11.27 -10.20
CA GLU A 89 -7.40 -10.24 -10.73
C GLU A 89 -6.94 -9.39 -9.53
N GLU A 90 -5.75 -9.66 -9.05
CA GLU A 90 -5.14 -8.95 -7.94
C GLU A 90 -4.38 -7.72 -8.42
N GLY A 91 -4.52 -6.62 -7.71
CA GLY A 91 -3.90 -5.37 -8.08
C GLY A 91 -3.55 -4.50 -6.89
N ILE A 92 -3.16 -3.28 -7.21
CA ILE A 92 -2.79 -2.24 -6.25
C ILE A 92 -3.58 -0.96 -6.52
N SER A 93 -3.75 -0.13 -5.49
CA SER A 93 -4.54 1.09 -5.61
C SER A 93 -3.99 2.27 -4.84
N ILE A 94 -4.32 3.49 -5.31
CA ILE A 94 -4.14 4.74 -4.58
C ILE A 94 -5.47 5.49 -4.59
N LEU A 95 -5.91 5.95 -3.39
CA LEU A 95 -6.97 6.94 -3.25
C LEU A 95 -6.38 8.27 -2.81
N THR A 96 -6.90 9.35 -3.35
CA THR A 96 -6.50 10.69 -2.92
C THR A 96 -7.64 11.70 -3.07
N LYS A 97 -7.70 12.68 -2.16
CA LYS A 97 -8.57 13.86 -2.25
C LYS A 97 -7.97 14.96 -3.12
N HIS A 98 -6.69 14.85 -3.43
CA HIS A 98 -5.96 15.88 -4.17
C HIS A 98 -6.08 15.69 -5.68
N HIS A 99 -5.87 16.78 -6.40
CA HIS A 99 -5.86 16.73 -7.86
C HIS A 99 -4.68 15.93 -8.38
N ILE A 100 -4.99 14.87 -9.16
CA ILE A 100 -3.99 14.03 -9.80
C ILE A 100 -3.48 14.75 -11.06
N LYS A 101 -2.20 15.11 -11.05
CA LYS A 101 -1.51 15.77 -12.19
C LYS A 101 -1.00 14.76 -13.21
N ALA A 102 -0.55 13.62 -12.74
CA ALA A 102 -0.06 12.54 -13.59
C ALA A 102 -0.22 11.18 -12.87
N LYS A 103 -0.38 10.14 -13.66
CA LYS A 103 -0.38 8.74 -13.19
C LYS A 103 0.57 7.93 -14.04
N GLU A 104 1.17 6.93 -13.43
CA GLU A 104 2.08 5.99 -14.06
C GLU A 104 1.92 4.63 -13.37
N SER A 105 2.02 3.54 -14.11
CA SER A 105 2.18 2.20 -13.55
C SER A 105 3.30 1.46 -14.27
N PHE A 106 4.07 0.67 -13.55
CA PHE A 106 5.20 -0.06 -14.10
C PHE A 106 5.46 -1.36 -13.34
N TYR A 107 6.00 -2.34 -14.03
CA TYR A 107 6.43 -3.60 -13.43
C TYR A 107 7.80 -3.42 -12.77
N VAL A 108 7.93 -3.98 -11.57
CA VAL A 108 9.20 -4.06 -10.84
C VAL A 108 9.74 -5.49 -10.82
N SER A 109 8.91 -6.51 -11.02
CA SER A 109 9.33 -7.90 -11.21
C SER A 109 10.03 -8.11 -12.54
N LYS A 110 10.85 -9.16 -12.66
CA LYS A 110 11.44 -9.60 -13.92
C LYS A 110 10.35 -10.08 -14.86
N SER A 111 9.44 -10.91 -14.34
CA SER A 111 8.24 -11.33 -15.06
C SER A 111 7.26 -10.18 -15.21
N LYS A 112 6.57 -10.15 -16.37
CA LYS A 112 5.41 -9.31 -16.65
C LYS A 112 4.19 -10.15 -16.98
N ASP A 113 4.30 -11.46 -16.82
CA ASP A 113 3.20 -12.39 -17.04
C ASP A 113 2.18 -12.25 -15.91
N GLN A 114 0.99 -11.85 -16.25
CA GLN A 114 -0.11 -11.64 -15.31
C GLN A 114 -0.67 -12.97 -14.75
N ASN A 115 -0.34 -14.11 -15.34
CA ASN A 115 -0.68 -15.41 -14.76
C ASN A 115 0.35 -15.91 -13.74
N TYR A 116 1.45 -15.20 -13.58
CA TYR A 116 2.47 -15.54 -12.60
C TYR A 116 2.29 -14.72 -11.33
N TRP A 117 1.92 -15.36 -10.24
CA TRP A 117 1.52 -14.72 -8.97
C TRP A 117 2.60 -13.86 -8.30
N LYS A 118 3.88 -14.04 -8.66
CA LYS A 118 4.99 -13.20 -8.18
C LYS A 118 5.20 -11.96 -9.06
N THR A 119 4.40 -11.74 -10.08
CA THR A 119 4.48 -10.52 -10.88
C THR A 119 4.10 -9.32 -10.01
N ARG A 120 4.96 -8.32 -9.95
CA ARG A 120 4.78 -7.11 -9.12
C ARG A 120 4.70 -5.85 -9.98
N LYS A 121 3.70 -5.05 -9.69
CA LYS A 121 3.42 -3.78 -10.36
C LYS A 121 3.26 -2.67 -9.33
N ILE A 122 3.73 -1.48 -9.65
CA ILE A 122 3.64 -0.29 -8.82
C ILE A 122 2.72 0.72 -9.51
N ILE A 123 1.87 1.40 -8.75
CA ILE A 123 1.19 2.62 -9.19
C ILE A 123 1.93 3.82 -8.58
N LYS A 124 2.16 4.82 -9.42
CA LYS A 124 2.64 6.14 -9.05
C LYS A 124 1.59 7.20 -9.39
N CYS A 125 1.33 8.07 -8.46
CA CYS A 125 0.41 9.20 -8.62
C CYS A 125 1.12 10.50 -8.24
N LYS A 126 1.14 11.49 -9.14
CA LYS A 126 1.65 12.82 -8.85
C LYS A 126 0.50 13.75 -8.48
N ILE A 127 0.57 14.33 -7.30
CA ILE A 127 -0.40 15.28 -6.76
C ILE A 127 0.24 16.64 -6.47
N VAL A 128 -0.59 17.65 -6.16
CA VAL A 128 -0.13 18.92 -5.60
C VAL A 128 -0.72 19.10 -4.22
N TYR A 129 0.15 19.28 -3.22
CA TYR A 129 -0.22 19.56 -1.83
C TYR A 129 0.49 20.84 -1.36
N ASN A 130 -0.26 21.82 -0.86
CA ASN A 130 0.29 23.13 -0.44
C ASN A 130 1.24 23.75 -1.50
N ASN A 131 0.80 23.73 -2.78
CA ASN A 131 1.56 24.19 -3.95
C ASN A 131 2.88 23.44 -4.22
N LYS A 132 3.13 22.31 -3.57
CA LYS A 132 4.31 21.48 -3.81
C LYS A 132 3.91 20.20 -4.55
N PRO A 133 4.65 19.79 -5.58
CA PRO A 133 4.44 18.49 -6.23
C PRO A 133 4.94 17.36 -5.32
N ILE A 134 4.14 16.31 -5.19
CA ILE A 134 4.46 15.11 -4.43
C ILE A 134 4.10 13.90 -5.29
N SER A 135 5.02 12.97 -5.42
CA SER A 135 4.76 11.66 -6.03
C SER A 135 4.52 10.61 -4.94
N VAL A 136 3.40 9.92 -5.03
CA VAL A 136 3.01 8.86 -4.11
C VAL A 136 2.99 7.54 -4.86
N TYR A 137 3.50 6.51 -4.24
CA TYR A 137 3.59 5.16 -4.80
C TYR A 137 2.83 4.19 -3.90
N SER A 138 2.03 3.31 -4.49
CA SER A 138 1.55 2.11 -3.81
C SER A 138 2.46 0.96 -4.22
N CYS A 139 3.09 0.32 -3.24
CA CYS A 139 4.12 -0.69 -3.41
C CYS A 139 3.64 -2.03 -2.86
N HIS A 140 3.89 -3.11 -3.61
CA HIS A 140 3.82 -4.48 -3.13
C HIS A 140 4.99 -5.22 -3.77
N LEU A 141 6.03 -5.50 -2.97
CA LEU A 141 7.26 -6.13 -3.43
C LEU A 141 7.31 -7.62 -3.04
N GLY A 142 8.32 -8.34 -3.51
CA GLY A 142 8.58 -9.72 -3.15
C GLY A 142 9.51 -9.86 -1.94
N TRP A 143 9.83 -11.11 -1.58
CA TRP A 143 10.65 -11.47 -0.43
C TRP A 143 12.15 -11.39 -0.73
N TRP A 144 12.96 -11.12 0.31
CA TRP A 144 14.43 -11.01 0.19
C TRP A 144 15.10 -12.24 -0.43
N ASP A 145 14.72 -13.41 0.04
CA ASP A 145 15.34 -14.68 -0.37
C ASP A 145 14.70 -15.33 -1.60
N ASP A 146 13.78 -14.63 -2.30
CA ASP A 146 13.16 -15.17 -3.50
C ASP A 146 14.17 -15.27 -4.64
N LYS A 147 14.41 -16.51 -5.10
CA LYS A 147 15.40 -16.82 -6.15
C LYS A 147 14.86 -16.56 -7.57
N GLU A 148 13.54 -16.55 -7.73
CA GLU A 148 12.90 -16.36 -9.05
C GLU A 148 12.70 -14.87 -9.32
N GLU A 149 12.12 -14.16 -8.36
CA GLU A 149 11.84 -12.72 -8.42
C GLU A 149 12.65 -11.96 -7.36
N ASP A 150 13.92 -11.78 -7.64
CA ASP A 150 14.91 -11.14 -6.79
C ASP A 150 14.45 -9.77 -6.26
N PHE A 151 14.39 -9.63 -4.95
CA PHE A 151 14.02 -8.39 -4.29
C PHE A 151 14.91 -7.21 -4.67
N LYS A 152 16.23 -7.40 -4.78
CA LYS A 152 17.16 -6.33 -5.16
C LYS A 152 16.85 -5.78 -6.55
N PHE A 153 16.46 -6.67 -7.48
CA PHE A 153 16.01 -6.25 -8.80
C PHE A 153 14.75 -5.38 -8.69
N GLN A 154 13.75 -5.83 -7.93
CA GLN A 154 12.50 -5.09 -7.74
C GLN A 154 12.73 -3.74 -7.06
N ALA A 155 13.51 -3.69 -6.00
CA ALA A 155 13.85 -2.47 -5.29
C ALA A 155 14.59 -1.46 -6.18
N ASN A 156 15.57 -1.91 -6.96
CA ASN A 156 16.28 -1.05 -7.90
C ASN A 156 15.33 -0.51 -8.98
N LYS A 157 14.44 -1.35 -9.52
CA LYS A 157 13.43 -0.91 -10.49
C LYS A 157 12.47 0.15 -9.92
N LEU A 158 12.02 -0.02 -8.68
CA LEU A 158 11.23 1.00 -7.98
C LEU A 158 12.02 2.31 -7.86
N LEU A 159 13.29 2.24 -7.43
CA LEU A 159 14.12 3.41 -7.18
C LEU A 159 14.51 4.19 -8.46
N GLU A 160 14.57 3.54 -9.63
CA GLU A 160 14.73 4.20 -10.92
C GLU A 160 13.62 5.24 -11.20
N HIS A 161 12.42 5.06 -10.61
CA HIS A 161 11.28 5.98 -10.74
C HIS A 161 11.22 7.05 -9.64
N VAL A 162 12.10 6.99 -8.64
CA VAL A 162 12.18 7.97 -7.54
C VAL A 162 13.07 9.13 -7.96
N LYS A 163 12.46 10.29 -8.19
CA LYS A 163 13.18 11.50 -8.63
C LYS A 163 13.73 12.28 -7.46
N GLU A 164 15.00 12.69 -7.55
CA GLU A 164 15.66 13.44 -6.47
C GLU A 164 15.12 14.86 -6.28
N ASP A 165 14.66 15.52 -7.34
CA ASP A 165 14.14 16.90 -7.32
C ASP A 165 12.69 17.01 -6.84
N GLU A 166 12.04 15.87 -6.57
CA GLU A 166 10.64 15.77 -6.16
C GLU A 166 10.52 15.04 -4.82
N THR A 167 9.52 15.39 -4.01
CA THR A 167 9.20 14.58 -2.84
C THR A 167 8.45 13.33 -3.26
N CYS A 168 9.03 12.17 -3.00
CA CYS A 168 8.45 10.86 -3.24
C CYS A 168 8.09 10.20 -1.92
N ILE A 169 6.88 9.63 -1.83
CA ILE A 169 6.39 8.83 -0.70
C ILE A 169 6.06 7.44 -1.23
N LEU A 170 6.77 6.43 -0.76
CA LEU A 170 6.62 5.04 -1.11
C LEU A 170 5.86 4.36 0.03
N MET A 171 4.67 3.82 -0.24
CA MET A 171 3.77 3.29 0.78
C MET A 171 3.35 1.88 0.39
N GLY A 172 3.41 0.94 1.31
CA GLY A 172 2.88 -0.40 1.02
C GLY A 172 3.57 -1.52 1.76
N ASP A 173 3.29 -2.72 1.25
CA ASP A 173 3.89 -3.96 1.69
C ASP A 173 5.19 -4.20 0.93
N PHE A 174 6.30 -4.14 1.66
CA PHE A 174 7.63 -4.38 1.10
C PHE A 174 8.08 -5.83 1.26
N ASN A 175 7.30 -6.67 1.96
CA ASN A 175 7.60 -8.07 2.21
C ASN A 175 9.01 -8.34 2.78
N ASN A 176 9.57 -7.34 3.46
CA ASN A 176 10.90 -7.41 4.07
C ASN A 176 10.87 -6.81 5.47
N ASP A 177 11.19 -7.63 6.46
CA ASP A 177 11.05 -7.26 7.86
C ASP A 177 12.06 -6.19 8.26
N ALA A 178 11.55 -5.02 8.65
CA ALA A 178 12.38 -3.91 9.09
C ALA A 178 13.02 -4.11 10.48
N PHE A 179 12.78 -5.24 11.13
CA PHE A 179 13.47 -5.63 12.35
C PHE A 179 14.69 -6.53 12.08
N LEU A 180 14.87 -7.02 10.85
CA LEU A 180 16.01 -7.82 10.44
C LEU A 180 17.09 -6.94 9.79
N SER A 181 18.34 -7.16 10.19
CA SER A 181 19.49 -6.43 9.64
C SER A 181 20.08 -7.14 8.43
N ASN A 182 20.66 -6.35 7.51
CA ASN A 182 21.35 -6.81 6.28
C ASN A 182 20.44 -7.48 5.25
N GLU A 183 19.12 -7.21 5.31
CA GLU A 183 18.13 -7.70 4.38
C GLU A 183 17.47 -6.56 3.59
N GLY A 184 16.30 -6.79 3.00
CA GLY A 184 15.67 -5.89 2.05
C GLY A 184 15.33 -4.51 2.60
N TYR A 185 14.97 -4.40 3.90
CA TYR A 185 14.76 -3.09 4.51
C TYR A 185 16.05 -2.26 4.49
N ASP A 186 17.15 -2.80 5.04
CA ASP A 186 18.43 -2.11 5.06
C ASP A 186 18.92 -1.78 3.64
N TYR A 187 18.71 -2.71 2.69
CA TYR A 187 19.06 -2.49 1.29
C TYR A 187 18.40 -1.24 0.69
N ILE A 188 17.12 -0.97 1.01
CA ILE A 188 16.41 0.22 0.55
C ILE A 188 16.89 1.48 1.30
N ILE A 189 17.07 1.39 2.61
CA ILE A 189 17.49 2.53 3.44
C ILE A 189 18.89 3.02 3.05
N ASP A 190 19.79 2.10 2.72
CA ASP A 190 21.15 2.41 2.24
C ASP A 190 21.18 3.17 0.89
N LYS A 191 20.08 3.16 0.13
CA LYS A 191 19.90 3.97 -1.09
C LYS A 191 19.42 5.40 -0.80
N ASN A 192 19.68 5.91 0.39
CA ASN A 192 19.29 7.24 0.84
C ASN A 192 17.76 7.45 0.97
N ILE A 193 17.01 6.39 1.12
CA ILE A 193 15.58 6.42 1.44
C ILE A 193 15.43 6.56 2.96
N LYS A 194 14.44 7.32 3.40
CA LYS A 194 14.13 7.59 4.81
C LYS A 194 12.87 6.86 5.21
N ASP A 195 12.89 6.22 6.35
CA ASP A 195 11.72 5.59 6.94
C ASP A 195 10.93 6.62 7.76
N ILE A 196 9.68 6.86 7.37
CA ILE A 196 8.76 7.80 8.03
C ILE A 196 8.52 7.40 9.50
N TYR A 197 8.48 6.09 9.78
CA TYR A 197 8.39 5.59 11.15
C TYR A 197 9.62 6.01 11.98
N SER A 198 10.81 5.90 11.43
CA SER A 198 12.05 6.31 12.12
C SER A 198 12.12 7.81 12.38
N LEU A 199 11.55 8.64 11.48
CA LEU A 199 11.50 10.10 11.60
C LEU A 199 10.39 10.60 12.54
N ALA A 200 9.42 9.76 12.91
CA ALA A 200 8.25 10.16 13.65
C ALA A 200 8.58 10.56 15.10
N LYS A 201 8.00 11.70 15.55
CA LYS A 201 8.07 12.16 16.95
C LYS A 201 7.32 11.22 17.91
N SER A 202 6.22 10.63 17.42
CA SER A 202 5.40 9.67 18.18
C SER A 202 5.16 8.43 17.33
N LYS A 203 5.46 7.26 17.87
CA LYS A 203 5.31 5.96 17.22
C LYS A 203 4.99 4.88 18.24
N ASP A 204 4.45 3.76 17.78
CA ASP A 204 4.22 2.54 18.54
C ASP A 204 5.34 1.51 18.31
N ASN A 205 5.05 0.20 18.43
CA ASN A 205 6.06 -0.86 18.19
C ASN A 205 6.30 -1.14 16.69
N GLY A 206 5.46 -0.63 15.80
CA GLY A 206 5.58 -0.76 14.34
C GLY A 206 5.23 -2.13 13.77
N VAL A 207 4.76 -3.07 14.58
CA VAL A 207 4.42 -4.43 14.14
C VAL A 207 3.21 -4.40 13.21
N THR A 208 3.39 -4.85 11.96
CA THR A 208 2.30 -4.92 10.97
C THR A 208 1.78 -6.33 10.75
N ILE A 209 2.50 -7.35 11.21
CA ILE A 209 2.14 -8.76 11.14
C ILE A 209 2.35 -9.41 12.49
N ILE A 210 1.37 -10.20 12.95
CA ILE A 210 1.47 -11.00 14.18
C ILE A 210 1.39 -12.49 13.83
N GLY A 211 2.44 -13.25 14.17
CA GLY A 211 2.41 -14.71 14.14
C GLY A 211 2.54 -15.30 12.74
N LYS A 212 1.53 -16.05 12.27
CA LYS A 212 1.59 -16.84 11.04
C LYS A 212 1.02 -16.08 9.85
N ILE A 213 1.80 -16.02 8.78
CA ILE A 213 1.29 -15.72 7.42
C ILE A 213 1.78 -16.84 6.50
N ASP A 214 0.91 -17.34 5.64
CA ASP A 214 1.22 -18.27 4.55
C ASP A 214 2.19 -19.42 4.92
N SER A 215 1.88 -20.17 5.98
CA SER A 215 2.74 -21.22 6.51
C SER A 215 4.04 -20.76 7.20
N TRP A 216 4.27 -19.47 7.36
CA TRP A 216 5.40 -18.94 8.11
C TRP A 216 5.08 -18.84 9.60
N GLU A 217 5.74 -19.67 10.41
CA GLU A 217 5.68 -19.59 11.87
C GLU A 217 6.85 -18.73 12.35
N GLY A 218 6.59 -17.46 12.59
CA GLY A 218 7.65 -16.52 12.92
C GLY A 218 7.29 -15.52 13.99
N ASN A 219 8.22 -14.64 14.27
CA ASN A 219 8.06 -13.49 15.16
C ASN A 219 7.15 -12.44 14.51
N ASN A 220 6.70 -11.49 15.31
CA ASN A 220 6.04 -10.30 14.80
C ASN A 220 6.97 -9.54 13.86
N MET A 221 6.43 -9.06 12.71
CA MET A 221 7.20 -8.40 11.65
C MET A 221 6.69 -6.99 11.36
N ARG A 222 7.53 -6.19 10.74
CA ARG A 222 7.19 -4.88 10.17
C ARG A 222 7.45 -4.88 8.67
N LEU A 223 6.49 -5.34 7.89
CA LEU A 223 6.55 -5.48 6.42
C LEU A 223 5.97 -4.27 5.69
N ASP A 224 4.94 -3.64 6.29
CA ASP A 224 4.24 -2.50 5.73
C ASP A 224 4.93 -1.20 6.13
N LEU A 225 5.41 -0.47 5.15
CA LEU A 225 6.28 0.69 5.36
C LEU A 225 5.73 1.93 4.68
N ILE A 226 6.08 3.09 5.24
CA ILE A 226 5.96 4.39 4.59
C ILE A 226 7.37 4.99 4.53
N LEU A 227 7.88 5.14 3.32
CA LEU A 227 9.24 5.59 3.07
C LEU A 227 9.24 6.89 2.24
N SER A 228 10.32 7.67 2.29
CA SER A 228 10.49 8.89 1.50
C SER A 228 11.95 9.09 1.06
N ASN A 229 12.14 9.71 -0.10
CA ASN A 229 13.45 10.17 -0.54
C ASN A 229 13.90 11.48 0.13
N LYS A 230 13.07 12.06 1.00
CA LYS A 230 13.35 13.32 1.72
C LYS A 230 13.24 13.13 3.23
N ASN A 231 14.00 13.93 3.94
CA ASN A 231 13.89 14.03 5.39
C ASN A 231 12.68 14.91 5.74
N LEU A 232 11.55 14.31 6.06
CA LEU A 232 10.28 14.99 6.32
C LEU A 232 10.07 15.20 7.83
N LYS A 233 9.29 16.21 8.19
CA LYS A 233 8.80 16.38 9.55
C LYS A 233 7.59 15.51 9.77
N VAL A 234 7.70 14.51 10.65
CA VAL A 234 6.65 13.53 10.92
C VAL A 234 6.14 13.70 12.34
N GLU A 235 4.85 14.02 12.49
CA GLU A 235 4.22 14.18 13.82
C GLU A 235 4.06 12.81 14.47
N TYR A 236 3.48 11.86 13.74
CA TYR A 236 3.38 10.46 14.16
C TYR A 236 3.43 9.49 12.97
N CYS A 237 3.86 8.27 13.26
CA CYS A 237 3.69 7.09 12.41
C CYS A 237 3.31 5.91 13.30
N LYS A 238 2.15 5.29 13.06
CA LYS A 238 1.56 4.29 13.96
C LYS A 238 0.82 3.22 13.19
N VAL A 239 0.77 2.04 13.78
CA VAL A 239 -0.02 0.92 13.29
C VAL A 239 -1.49 1.11 13.65
N ILE A 240 -2.39 0.77 12.73
CA ILE A 240 -3.85 0.81 12.88
C ILE A 240 -4.46 -0.51 12.40
N PHE A 241 -5.67 -0.83 12.82
CA PHE A 241 -6.39 -2.09 12.55
C PHE A 241 -5.75 -3.31 13.21
N ASN A 242 -5.15 -3.12 14.37
CA ASN A 242 -4.40 -4.13 15.12
C ASN A 242 -5.13 -4.65 16.38
N GLY A 243 -6.45 -4.42 16.49
CA GLY A 243 -7.26 -4.79 17.65
C GLY A 243 -7.14 -3.82 18.84
N ILE A 244 -6.12 -2.94 18.85
CA ILE A 244 -5.94 -1.87 19.85
C ILE A 244 -6.36 -0.52 19.26
N ARG A 245 -5.92 -0.23 18.05
CA ARG A 245 -6.24 0.96 17.27
C ARG A 245 -7.11 0.60 16.07
N GLY A 246 -8.36 0.23 16.34
CA GLY A 246 -9.32 -0.27 15.36
C GLY A 246 -9.38 -1.78 15.27
N GLU A 247 -10.50 -2.27 14.70
CA GLU A 247 -10.76 -3.70 14.49
C GLU A 247 -9.77 -4.27 13.47
N ILE A 248 -9.44 -5.55 13.58
CA ILE A 248 -8.60 -6.27 12.60
C ILE A 248 -9.43 -6.51 11.35
N ILE A 249 -8.96 -6.01 10.22
CA ILE A 249 -9.67 -6.07 8.93
C ILE A 249 -8.90 -6.81 7.82
N SER A 250 -7.66 -7.18 8.08
CA SER A 250 -6.77 -7.91 7.19
C SER A 250 -5.80 -8.74 8.05
N ASP A 251 -5.12 -9.68 7.47
CA ASP A 251 -3.98 -10.38 8.09
C ASP A 251 -2.76 -9.45 8.24
N HIS A 252 -2.70 -8.35 7.49
CA HIS A 252 -1.81 -7.21 7.71
C HIS A 252 -2.50 -6.11 8.52
N PHE A 253 -1.73 -5.41 9.35
CA PHE A 253 -2.18 -4.17 9.98
C PHE A 253 -1.81 -2.96 9.12
N GLY A 254 -2.69 -1.95 9.11
CA GLY A 254 -2.41 -0.71 8.40
C GLY A 254 -1.34 0.14 9.11
N VAL A 255 -0.67 0.99 8.34
CA VAL A 255 0.24 2.01 8.87
C VAL A 255 -0.25 3.40 8.49
N GLU A 256 -0.48 4.25 9.50
CA GLU A 256 -0.86 5.65 9.29
C GLU A 256 0.23 6.61 9.73
N ALA A 257 0.36 7.73 9.02
CA ALA A 257 1.28 8.79 9.41
C ALA A 257 0.69 10.19 9.20
N LYS A 258 1.17 11.17 9.99
CA LYS A 258 0.92 12.60 9.79
C LYS A 258 2.23 13.33 9.52
N ILE A 259 2.32 13.91 8.32
CA ILE A 259 3.50 14.57 7.77
C ILE A 259 3.21 16.07 7.59
N GLU A 260 4.15 16.91 7.97
CA GLU A 260 4.14 18.35 7.72
C GLU A 260 4.88 18.66 6.39
N PHE A 261 4.27 19.53 5.54
CA PHE A 261 4.83 19.97 4.26
C PHE A 261 4.96 21.48 4.14
#